data_d780824f4ccdf57e12b20b2f471dfd58
#
_entry.id   d780824f4ccdf57e12b20b2f471dfd58
#
_cell.length_a   1.000
_cell.length_b   1.000
_cell.length_c   1.000
_cell.angle_alpha   90.00
_cell.angle_beta   90.00
_cell.angle_gamma   90.00
#
_symmetry.space_group_name_H-M   'P 1'
#
loop_
_entity.id
_entity.type
_entity.pdbx_description
1 polymer ?
#
loop_
_entity_poly.entity_id
_entity_poly.type
_entity_poly.pdbx_seq_one_letter_code
_entity_poly.pdbx_strand_id
1 'polypeptide(L)'
;NVGLSEWIPCGEEKVCELLFQPADVNSLSVRLRVQDHREDGSEWYKQTTVKPIVPYSRSWFVLQYNEGKCVLGAVDGEGSGGVVIPDAYKLDVGKDLPIGGTPKYLLTDWMYGSPQGAIVNKQKPVVFVGTDQDVYLMDAISFEQVWTYREMLHIKKVQHDENFVPEWLATYTYEPVLGEILSDNGKLYMANADGYAVYYPLKWENDADASEFKITKVAPLRSIGFILYDEQNYRFLKTGIYNDFMEGYMYNQYFRKYGVEDYFKPSKTVKKLARIGENPRVKNVFDPDNIGDDKEMINMNMYYDVDGSYGVLATFFSTSDRKIHVYDLNAAGFGEEAKEAICAGEYTFDLPGGMSVNEVSVTTCYLYGKAVFFAGGNKIYKVDFNRTVPKISLLYEYKDPNVRITGLKFKNSLYNTGYNEDPNDWESPWIWNDFPYCLGASLDYGGNEGGILEMKLTTAAEVDPDSEILEYKGFGKIVDFGYSVKVN
;
A
#
# COMPACT_ATOMS: atom_id res chain seq x y z
N ASN A 1 14.48 3.78 -34.20
CA ASN A 1 14.08 3.96 -35.61
C ASN A 1 13.78 2.61 -36.23
N VAL A 2 12.56 2.10 -35.99
CA VAL A 2 12.00 1.02 -36.78
C VAL A 2 11.64 1.70 -38.12
N GLY A 3 12.42 1.42 -39.13
CA GLY A 3 12.17 1.91 -40.45
C GLY A 3 10.83 1.43 -40.96
N LEU A 4 10.22 2.29 -41.66
CA LEU A 4 8.97 2.21 -42.37
C LEU A 4 8.43 0.81 -42.56
N SER A 5 7.53 0.57 -41.78
CA SER A 5 6.57 -0.50 -41.73
C SER A 5 5.82 -0.73 -43.02
N GLU A 6 5.92 -1.86 -43.55
CA GLU A 6 4.87 -2.42 -44.38
C GLU A 6 3.58 -2.49 -43.53
N TRP A 7 2.45 -2.05 -44.10
CA TRP A 7 1.16 -2.23 -43.48
C TRP A 7 0.83 -3.69 -43.46
N ILE A 8 0.62 -4.22 -42.24
CA ILE A 8 0.23 -5.61 -42.07
C ILE A 8 -1.31 -5.66 -42.04
N PRO A 9 -1.94 -6.38 -42.99
CA PRO A 9 -3.38 -6.60 -42.95
C PRO A 9 -3.78 -7.33 -41.68
N CYS A 10 -4.74 -6.80 -40.94
CA CYS A 10 -5.21 -7.42 -39.69
C CYS A 10 -6.59 -8.06 -39.79
N GLY A 11 -7.33 -7.81 -40.87
CA GLY A 11 -8.63 -8.43 -41.14
C GLY A 11 -9.47 -7.62 -42.11
N GLU A 12 -10.52 -8.25 -42.61
CA GLU A 12 -11.54 -7.69 -43.49
C GLU A 12 -12.91 -7.63 -42.81
N GLU A 13 -12.98 -8.08 -41.56
CA GLU A 13 -14.19 -8.14 -40.78
C GLU A 13 -14.57 -6.76 -40.21
N LYS A 14 -15.82 -6.62 -39.83
CA LYS A 14 -16.36 -5.40 -39.22
C LYS A 14 -15.68 -5.05 -37.90
N VAL A 15 -15.15 -6.05 -37.22
CA VAL A 15 -14.38 -5.98 -35.96
C VAL A 15 -13.12 -6.80 -36.18
N CYS A 16 -11.98 -6.18 -35.88
CA CYS A 16 -10.69 -6.85 -35.95
C CYS A 16 -10.05 -6.78 -34.56
N GLU A 17 -9.75 -7.92 -33.97
CA GLU A 17 -9.01 -8.03 -32.72
C GLU A 17 -7.53 -8.15 -33.03
N LEU A 18 -6.74 -7.25 -32.46
CA LEU A 18 -5.29 -7.24 -32.56
C LEU A 18 -4.69 -7.61 -31.21
N LEU A 19 -4.00 -8.75 -31.16
CA LEU A 19 -3.20 -9.15 -30.01
C LEU A 19 -1.76 -8.65 -30.20
N PHE A 20 -1.31 -7.82 -29.29
CA PHE A 20 0.10 -7.36 -29.26
C PHE A 20 0.57 -7.24 -27.82
N GLN A 21 1.89 -7.33 -27.61
CA GLN A 21 2.45 -7.12 -26.27
C GLN A 21 2.67 -5.63 -26.03
N PRO A 22 2.01 -5.03 -25.04
CA PRO A 22 2.07 -3.59 -24.79
C PRO A 22 3.48 -3.05 -24.48
N ALA A 23 4.37 -3.92 -24.01
CA ALA A 23 5.74 -3.55 -23.64
C ALA A 23 6.58 -3.08 -24.84
N ASP A 24 6.22 -3.47 -26.06
CA ASP A 24 7.04 -3.24 -27.25
C ASP A 24 6.55 -2.06 -28.09
N VAL A 25 5.40 -1.47 -27.75
CA VAL A 25 4.73 -0.50 -28.64
C VAL A 25 4.19 0.70 -27.86
N ASN A 26 4.79 1.85 -28.05
CA ASN A 26 4.29 3.12 -27.47
C ASN A 26 3.06 3.67 -28.20
N SER A 27 2.89 3.36 -29.46
CA SER A 27 1.71 3.70 -30.26
C SER A 27 1.61 2.87 -31.53
N LEU A 28 0.40 2.56 -31.91
CA LEU A 28 0.07 1.87 -33.15
C LEU A 28 -0.65 2.82 -34.11
N SER A 29 -0.17 2.90 -35.33
CA SER A 29 -0.95 3.53 -36.40
C SER A 29 -1.86 2.49 -37.03
N VAL A 30 -3.16 2.72 -36.96
CA VAL A 30 -4.16 1.86 -37.58
C VAL A 30 -4.75 2.59 -38.77
N ARG A 31 -4.77 1.93 -39.93
CA ARG A 31 -5.34 2.47 -41.14
C ARG A 31 -6.48 1.58 -41.64
N LEU A 32 -7.66 2.17 -41.74
CA LEU A 32 -8.76 1.58 -42.48
C LEU A 32 -8.59 1.87 -43.98
N ARG A 33 -8.56 0.81 -44.78
CA ARG A 33 -8.65 0.88 -46.22
C ARG A 33 -10.03 0.44 -46.66
N VAL A 34 -10.69 1.26 -47.41
CA VAL A 34 -11.96 0.93 -48.08
C VAL A 34 -11.70 0.93 -49.60
N GLN A 35 -11.96 -0.19 -50.23
CA GLN A 35 -11.81 -0.34 -51.67
C GLN A 35 -13.17 -0.51 -52.33
N ASP A 36 -13.42 0.29 -53.36
CA ASP A 36 -14.62 0.12 -54.18
C ASP A 36 -14.37 -1.03 -55.16
N HIS A 37 -15.31 -1.94 -55.25
CA HIS A 37 -15.25 -3.06 -56.17
C HIS A 37 -15.76 -2.74 -57.59
N ARG A 38 -16.02 -1.46 -57.90
CA ARG A 38 -16.34 -1.01 -59.24
C ARG A 38 -15.07 -0.97 -60.11
N GLU A 39 -15.26 -0.93 -61.44
CA GLU A 39 -14.16 -1.05 -62.40
C GLU A 39 -13.05 0.03 -62.25
N ASP A 40 -13.35 1.18 -61.65
CA ASP A 40 -12.36 2.24 -61.40
C ASP A 40 -11.57 2.08 -60.10
N GLY A 41 -11.91 1.12 -59.25
CA GLY A 41 -11.12 0.67 -58.11
C GLY A 41 -10.68 1.73 -57.12
N SER A 42 -11.51 2.73 -56.85
CA SER A 42 -11.20 3.82 -55.93
C SER A 42 -10.95 3.32 -54.50
N GLU A 43 -9.86 3.78 -53.91
CA GLU A 43 -9.48 3.47 -52.57
C GLU A 43 -9.53 4.68 -51.65
N TRP A 44 -10.07 4.49 -50.45
CA TRP A 44 -10.08 5.51 -49.40
C TRP A 44 -9.40 4.98 -48.17
N TYR A 45 -8.70 5.89 -47.49
CA TYR A 45 -7.96 5.58 -46.27
C TYR A 45 -8.37 6.49 -45.15
N LYS A 46 -8.59 5.94 -43.98
CA LYS A 46 -8.66 6.69 -42.73
C LYS A 46 -7.63 6.11 -41.75
N GLN A 47 -6.78 6.96 -41.23
CA GLN A 47 -5.76 6.57 -40.28
C GLN A 47 -6.07 7.15 -38.90
N THR A 48 -5.82 6.38 -37.86
CA THR A 48 -5.85 6.81 -36.49
C THR A 48 -4.66 6.23 -35.73
N THR A 49 -4.30 6.84 -34.63
CA THR A 49 -3.24 6.34 -33.74
C THR A 49 -3.89 5.81 -32.50
N VAL A 50 -3.62 4.56 -32.17
CA VAL A 50 -4.03 3.91 -30.94
C VAL A 50 -2.82 3.87 -30.02
N LYS A 51 -2.95 4.40 -28.84
CA LYS A 51 -1.97 4.22 -27.76
C LYS A 51 -2.40 3.02 -26.94
N PRO A 52 -1.58 1.97 -26.85
CA PRO A 52 -1.90 0.86 -25.96
C PRO A 52 -1.89 1.36 -24.52
N ILE A 53 -2.88 1.01 -23.79
CA ILE A 53 -2.94 1.23 -22.33
C ILE A 53 -2.45 -0.06 -21.69
N VAL A 54 -1.47 0.04 -20.82
CA VAL A 54 -1.06 -1.09 -19.98
C VAL A 54 -2.18 -1.30 -18.97
N PRO A 55 -2.87 -2.46 -18.98
CA PRO A 55 -3.93 -2.72 -18.03
C PRO A 55 -3.38 -2.62 -16.61
N TYR A 56 -4.23 -2.26 -15.69
CA TYR A 56 -3.91 -2.11 -14.25
C TYR A 56 -2.74 -1.17 -13.92
N SER A 57 -2.32 -0.34 -14.88
CA SER A 57 -1.26 0.64 -14.63
C SER A 57 -1.64 1.71 -13.59
N ARG A 58 -2.94 1.93 -13.41
CA ARG A 58 -3.54 2.84 -12.43
C ARG A 58 -4.89 2.29 -12.03
N SER A 59 -4.92 1.50 -10.96
CA SER A 59 -6.12 0.74 -10.62
C SER A 59 -6.33 0.59 -9.13
N TRP A 60 -7.60 0.61 -8.71
CA TRP A 60 -7.99 0.03 -7.45
C TRP A 60 -8.04 -1.49 -7.59
N PHE A 61 -7.26 -2.21 -6.82
CA PHE A 61 -7.44 -3.64 -6.62
C PHE A 61 -8.41 -3.88 -5.47
N VAL A 62 -9.28 -4.87 -5.65
CA VAL A 62 -10.35 -5.17 -4.71
C VAL A 62 -10.30 -6.66 -4.37
N LEU A 63 -9.96 -6.95 -3.12
CA LEU A 63 -9.97 -8.31 -2.58
C LEU A 63 -11.36 -8.64 -2.06
N GLN A 64 -11.92 -9.70 -2.58
CA GLN A 64 -13.27 -10.16 -2.28
C GLN A 64 -13.25 -11.59 -1.75
N TYR A 65 -14.30 -11.94 -1.02
CA TYR A 65 -14.52 -13.30 -0.58
C TYR A 65 -15.91 -13.77 -1.04
N ASN A 66 -15.93 -14.53 -2.10
CA ASN A 66 -17.16 -15.00 -2.73
C ASN A 66 -17.22 -16.52 -2.72
N GLU A 67 -18.30 -17.09 -2.19
CA GLU A 67 -18.56 -18.54 -2.19
C GLU A 67 -17.38 -19.40 -1.70
N GLY A 68 -16.67 -18.92 -0.69
CA GLY A 68 -15.52 -19.64 -0.12
C GLY A 68 -14.20 -19.46 -0.88
N LYS A 69 -14.14 -18.55 -1.86
CA LYS A 69 -12.95 -18.27 -2.67
C LYS A 69 -12.49 -16.85 -2.55
N CYS A 70 -11.17 -16.66 -2.59
CA CYS A 70 -10.57 -15.36 -2.80
C CYS A 70 -10.77 -14.93 -4.25
N VAL A 71 -11.23 -13.71 -4.47
CA VAL A 71 -11.38 -13.11 -5.80
C VAL A 71 -10.67 -11.76 -5.81
N LEU A 72 -9.85 -11.53 -6.81
CA LEU A 72 -9.17 -10.26 -7.03
C LEU A 72 -9.81 -9.53 -8.19
N GLY A 73 -10.60 -8.52 -7.87
CA GLY A 73 -11.18 -7.58 -8.84
C GLY A 73 -10.36 -6.31 -8.97
N ALA A 74 -10.73 -5.47 -9.93
CA ALA A 74 -10.11 -4.17 -10.14
C ALA A 74 -11.12 -3.13 -10.65
N VAL A 75 -10.80 -1.86 -10.38
CA VAL A 75 -11.29 -0.72 -11.16
C VAL A 75 -10.10 -0.25 -11.99
N ASP A 76 -10.07 -0.58 -13.26
CA ASP A 76 -8.98 -0.22 -14.14
C ASP A 76 -9.19 1.16 -14.80
N GLY A 77 -8.17 2.00 -14.72
CA GLY A 77 -8.23 3.38 -15.17
C GLY A 77 -8.66 4.38 -14.10
N GLU A 78 -8.83 5.62 -14.51
CA GLU A 78 -9.07 6.75 -13.62
C GLU A 78 -10.33 7.52 -13.98
N GLY A 79 -10.90 8.15 -12.97
CA GLY A 79 -12.05 9.02 -13.11
C GLY A 79 -13.29 8.28 -13.61
N SER A 80 -14.17 8.99 -14.29
CA SER A 80 -15.39 8.42 -14.88
C SER A 80 -15.14 7.39 -15.99
N GLY A 81 -13.89 7.27 -16.44
CA GLY A 81 -13.45 6.24 -17.40
C GLY A 81 -13.00 4.93 -16.76
N GLY A 82 -13.00 4.82 -15.43
CA GLY A 82 -12.64 3.59 -14.73
C GLY A 82 -13.58 2.43 -15.06
N VAL A 83 -12.98 1.29 -15.44
CA VAL A 83 -13.73 0.08 -15.81
C VAL A 83 -13.73 -0.89 -14.63
N VAL A 84 -14.91 -1.28 -14.20
CA VAL A 84 -15.07 -2.29 -13.14
C VAL A 84 -14.88 -3.68 -13.72
N ILE A 85 -13.91 -4.40 -13.16
CA ILE A 85 -13.60 -5.79 -13.50
C ILE A 85 -13.76 -6.61 -12.21
N PRO A 86 -14.89 -7.29 -12.02
CA PRO A 86 -15.21 -7.98 -10.77
C PRO A 86 -14.22 -9.11 -10.41
N ASP A 87 -13.63 -9.74 -11.41
CA ASP A 87 -12.60 -10.78 -11.28
C ASP A 87 -11.52 -10.54 -12.34
N ALA A 88 -10.59 -9.64 -12.01
CA ALA A 88 -9.53 -9.23 -12.91
C ALA A 88 -8.51 -10.37 -13.14
N TYR A 89 -8.19 -11.11 -12.08
CA TYR A 89 -7.29 -12.24 -12.20
C TYR A 89 -7.84 -13.30 -13.18
N LYS A 90 -9.10 -13.67 -13.03
CA LYS A 90 -9.73 -14.68 -13.90
C LYS A 90 -9.87 -14.20 -15.34
N LEU A 91 -10.16 -12.91 -15.52
CA LEU A 91 -10.26 -12.33 -16.86
C LEU A 91 -8.95 -12.46 -17.64
N ASP A 92 -7.83 -12.14 -17.03
CA ASP A 92 -6.54 -12.10 -17.70
C ASP A 92 -5.81 -13.45 -17.72
N VAL A 93 -5.90 -14.21 -16.63
CA VAL A 93 -5.18 -15.50 -16.49
C VAL A 93 -6.02 -16.68 -16.96
N GLY A 94 -7.35 -16.50 -17.07
CA GLY A 94 -8.28 -17.55 -17.51
C GLY A 94 -8.56 -18.63 -16.45
N LYS A 95 -8.16 -18.40 -15.20
CA LYS A 95 -8.31 -19.35 -14.08
C LYS A 95 -8.73 -18.62 -12.82
N ASP A 96 -9.37 -19.33 -11.88
CA ASP A 96 -9.61 -18.80 -10.54
C ASP A 96 -8.27 -18.47 -9.85
N LEU A 97 -8.26 -17.44 -9.00
CA LEU A 97 -7.08 -17.04 -8.24
C LEU A 97 -6.59 -18.21 -7.36
N PRO A 98 -5.34 -18.70 -7.53
CA PRO A 98 -4.86 -19.92 -6.88
C PRO A 98 -4.40 -19.65 -5.43
N ILE A 99 -5.18 -18.89 -4.66
CA ILE A 99 -4.88 -18.49 -3.28
C ILE A 99 -5.79 -19.27 -2.35
N GLY A 100 -5.19 -20.01 -1.42
CA GLY A 100 -5.91 -20.74 -0.39
C GLY A 100 -6.21 -19.87 0.84
N GLY A 101 -7.20 -20.33 1.62
CA GLY A 101 -7.56 -19.71 2.88
C GLY A 101 -8.59 -18.59 2.77
N THR A 102 -8.87 -17.97 3.93
CA THR A 102 -9.77 -16.83 4.05
C THR A 102 -8.98 -15.54 3.89
N PRO A 103 -9.34 -14.65 2.94
CA PRO A 103 -8.63 -13.40 2.73
C PRO A 103 -8.77 -12.47 3.94
N LYS A 104 -7.70 -11.79 4.28
CA LYS A 104 -7.63 -10.85 5.42
C LYS A 104 -7.32 -9.42 5.02
N TYR A 105 -6.35 -9.25 4.10
CA TYR A 105 -5.92 -7.90 3.68
C TYR A 105 -5.30 -7.91 2.29
N LEU A 106 -5.24 -6.74 1.71
CA LEU A 106 -4.58 -6.44 0.44
C LEU A 106 -3.67 -5.22 0.62
N LEU A 107 -2.42 -5.34 0.19
CA LEU A 107 -1.48 -4.22 0.10
C LEU A 107 -1.03 -4.05 -1.35
N THR A 108 -0.77 -2.81 -1.73
CA THR A 108 -0.19 -2.44 -3.01
C THR A 108 1.08 -1.65 -2.76
N ASP A 109 2.16 -2.00 -3.44
CA ASP A 109 3.45 -1.33 -3.31
C ASP A 109 4.29 -1.52 -4.58
N TRP A 110 5.55 -1.11 -4.55
CA TRP A 110 6.50 -1.32 -5.62
C TRP A 110 7.69 -2.13 -5.18
N MET A 111 8.22 -2.89 -6.11
CA MET A 111 9.36 -3.75 -5.89
C MET A 111 10.42 -3.54 -6.97
N TYR A 112 11.69 -3.43 -6.56
CA TYR A 112 12.81 -3.26 -7.49
C TYR A 112 13.46 -4.56 -7.94
N GLY A 113 13.29 -5.61 -7.21
CA GLY A 113 13.99 -6.85 -7.45
C GLY A 113 13.11 -7.98 -7.96
N SER A 114 13.73 -9.12 -8.15
CA SER A 114 13.02 -10.38 -8.28
C SER A 114 13.50 -11.35 -7.20
N PRO A 115 12.63 -12.25 -6.75
CA PRO A 115 12.95 -13.25 -5.73
C PRO A 115 14.12 -14.16 -6.10
N GLN A 116 14.30 -14.35 -7.40
CA GLN A 116 15.37 -15.18 -7.94
C GLN A 116 16.73 -14.45 -8.04
N GLY A 117 16.78 -13.20 -7.58
CA GLY A 117 18.02 -12.43 -7.54
C GLY A 117 18.35 -11.65 -8.80
N ALA A 118 17.45 -11.62 -9.79
CA ALA A 118 17.64 -10.77 -10.95
C ALA A 118 17.40 -9.30 -10.58
N ILE A 119 18.36 -8.42 -10.84
CA ILE A 119 18.13 -6.98 -10.73
C ILE A 119 17.22 -6.57 -11.88
N VAL A 120 16.03 -6.11 -11.53
CA VAL A 120 15.16 -5.42 -12.48
C VAL A 120 15.46 -3.94 -12.31
N ASN A 121 16.01 -3.30 -13.34
CA ASN A 121 16.31 -1.86 -13.33
C ASN A 121 15.05 -0.97 -13.35
N LYS A 122 13.87 -1.56 -13.08
CA LYS A 122 12.60 -0.85 -13.10
C LYS A 122 11.77 -1.28 -11.89
N GLN A 123 11.13 -0.30 -11.28
CA GLN A 123 10.11 -0.56 -10.27
C GLN A 123 8.94 -1.32 -10.90
N LYS A 124 8.53 -2.39 -10.23
CA LYS A 124 7.34 -3.14 -10.59
C LYS A 124 6.27 -2.88 -9.55
N PRO A 125 5.05 -2.53 -9.95
CA PRO A 125 3.95 -2.51 -9.02
C PRO A 125 3.59 -3.94 -8.62
N VAL A 126 3.35 -4.14 -7.33
CA VAL A 126 3.03 -5.45 -6.76
C VAL A 126 1.78 -5.40 -5.90
N VAL A 127 1.13 -6.53 -5.81
CA VAL A 127 -0.02 -6.76 -4.92
C VAL A 127 0.32 -7.89 -3.97
N PHE A 128 0.15 -7.63 -2.69
CA PHE A 128 0.22 -8.63 -1.63
C PHE A 128 -1.20 -9.00 -1.19
N VAL A 129 -1.51 -10.27 -1.21
CA VAL A 129 -2.77 -10.81 -0.69
C VAL A 129 -2.47 -11.66 0.53
N GLY A 130 -2.89 -11.20 1.69
CA GLY A 130 -2.79 -11.95 2.94
C GLY A 130 -4.05 -12.75 3.21
N THR A 131 -3.87 -14.02 3.59
CA THR A 131 -4.92 -14.92 4.02
C THR A 131 -4.64 -15.46 5.43
N ASP A 132 -5.48 -16.35 5.92
CA ASP A 132 -5.22 -17.11 7.13
C ASP A 132 -4.23 -18.28 6.95
N GLN A 133 -3.69 -18.47 5.73
CA GLN A 133 -2.74 -19.53 5.41
C GLN A 133 -1.37 -19.02 4.98
N ASP A 134 -1.31 -17.94 4.20
CA ASP A 134 -0.05 -17.39 3.70
C ASP A 134 -0.23 -15.94 3.20
N VAL A 135 0.88 -15.32 2.82
CA VAL A 135 0.90 -14.05 2.08
C VAL A 135 1.44 -14.33 0.67
N TYR A 136 0.68 -13.92 -0.31
CA TYR A 136 0.96 -14.12 -1.72
C TYR A 136 1.41 -12.81 -2.35
N LEU A 137 2.54 -12.82 -3.02
CA LEU A 137 3.05 -11.68 -3.77
C LEU A 137 2.83 -11.91 -5.26
N MET A 138 2.21 -10.94 -5.93
CA MET A 138 1.95 -10.96 -7.37
C MET A 138 2.41 -9.65 -8.02
N ASP A 139 2.83 -9.76 -9.27
CA ASP A 139 2.99 -8.60 -10.16
C ASP A 139 1.60 -7.99 -10.44
N ALA A 140 1.44 -6.69 -10.23
CA ALA A 140 0.14 -6.04 -10.36
C ALA A 140 -0.35 -5.86 -11.80
N ILE A 141 0.52 -6.07 -12.80
CA ILE A 141 0.21 -5.91 -14.22
C ILE A 141 -0.08 -7.28 -14.86
N SER A 142 0.78 -8.25 -14.62
CA SER A 142 0.69 -9.57 -15.26
C SER A 142 -0.02 -10.61 -14.42
N PHE A 143 -0.28 -10.33 -13.15
CA PHE A 143 -0.75 -11.29 -12.14
C PHE A 143 0.14 -12.52 -11.98
N GLU A 144 1.36 -12.48 -12.51
CA GLU A 144 2.31 -13.53 -12.25
C GLU A 144 2.60 -13.60 -10.75
N GLN A 145 2.35 -14.78 -10.17
CA GLN A 145 2.70 -15.02 -8.78
C GLN A 145 4.22 -15.06 -8.67
N VAL A 146 4.76 -14.14 -7.91
CA VAL A 146 6.20 -14.03 -7.70
C VAL A 146 6.63 -15.08 -6.67
N TRP A 147 5.96 -15.13 -5.50
CA TRP A 147 6.16 -16.15 -4.47
C TRP A 147 5.07 -16.10 -3.38
N THR A 148 5.11 -17.11 -2.48
CA THR A 148 4.50 -17.04 -1.16
C THR A 148 5.54 -16.78 -0.09
N TYR A 149 5.15 -16.20 1.04
CA TYR A 149 6.08 -15.93 2.13
C TYR A 149 6.61 -17.20 2.77
N ARG A 150 5.81 -18.23 2.85
CA ARG A 150 6.23 -19.54 3.34
C ARG A 150 7.33 -20.15 2.45
N GLU A 151 7.18 -20.09 1.13
CA GLU A 151 8.23 -20.52 0.20
C GLU A 151 9.51 -19.72 0.38
N MET A 152 9.41 -18.39 0.57
CA MET A 152 10.56 -17.53 0.78
C MET A 152 11.30 -17.86 2.05
N LEU A 153 10.61 -18.05 3.16
CA LEU A 153 11.24 -18.44 4.42
C LEU A 153 11.96 -19.78 4.28
N HIS A 154 11.37 -20.72 3.57
CA HIS A 154 11.99 -22.02 3.30
C HIS A 154 13.24 -21.92 2.43
N ILE A 155 13.15 -21.18 1.31
CA ILE A 155 14.29 -20.99 0.38
C ILE A 155 15.47 -20.31 1.11
N LYS A 156 15.21 -19.34 1.96
CA LYS A 156 16.24 -18.61 2.70
C LYS A 156 16.71 -19.35 3.98
N LYS A 157 16.18 -20.52 4.25
CA LYS A 157 16.50 -21.33 5.44
C LYS A 157 16.33 -20.57 6.76
N VAL A 158 15.34 -19.71 6.81
CA VAL A 158 14.98 -19.03 8.04
C VAL A 158 14.33 -20.04 8.97
N GLN A 159 14.81 -20.12 10.20
CA GLN A 159 14.15 -20.94 11.22
C GLN A 159 12.80 -20.28 11.56
N HIS A 160 11.74 -20.94 11.16
CA HIS A 160 10.36 -20.58 11.48
C HIS A 160 9.65 -21.80 12.05
N ASP A 161 8.58 -21.54 12.76
CA ASP A 161 7.70 -22.59 13.26
C ASP A 161 7.07 -23.33 12.08
N GLU A 162 6.94 -24.66 12.16
CA GLU A 162 6.23 -25.45 11.15
C GLU A 162 4.75 -25.02 11.03
N ASN A 163 4.20 -24.46 12.09
CA ASN A 163 2.85 -23.90 12.14
C ASN A 163 2.81 -22.40 11.82
N PHE A 164 3.84 -21.85 11.21
CA PHE A 164 3.89 -20.44 10.82
C PHE A 164 2.66 -20.07 9.98
N VAL A 165 1.93 -19.08 10.45
CA VAL A 165 0.80 -18.45 9.77
C VAL A 165 1.04 -16.96 9.73
N PRO A 166 1.31 -16.36 8.57
CA PRO A 166 1.48 -14.91 8.47
C PRO A 166 0.17 -14.22 8.83
N GLU A 167 0.18 -13.43 9.90
CA GLU A 167 -1.00 -12.74 10.38
C GLU A 167 -1.24 -11.42 9.66
N TRP A 168 -0.15 -10.69 9.39
CA TRP A 168 -0.18 -9.42 8.67
C TRP A 168 1.21 -9.07 8.11
N LEU A 169 1.21 -8.22 7.10
CA LEU A 169 2.40 -7.65 6.48
C LEU A 169 2.28 -6.13 6.48
N ALA A 170 3.37 -5.45 6.76
CA ALA A 170 3.52 -4.03 6.48
C ALA A 170 4.72 -3.81 5.57
N THR A 171 4.57 -2.87 4.65
CA THR A 171 5.61 -2.50 3.70
C THR A 171 6.06 -1.07 3.96
N TYR A 172 7.30 -0.79 3.63
CA TYR A 172 7.91 0.51 3.72
C TYR A 172 8.81 0.75 2.52
N THR A 173 8.39 1.63 1.63
CA THR A 173 9.18 2.01 0.48
C THR A 173 9.94 3.29 0.79
N TYR A 174 11.26 3.20 0.84
CA TYR A 174 12.16 4.35 0.82
C TYR A 174 13.09 4.16 -0.37
N GLU A 175 13.15 5.16 -1.26
CA GLU A 175 13.91 5.05 -2.50
C GLU A 175 15.26 4.35 -2.32
N PRO A 176 15.53 3.29 -3.01
CA PRO A 176 14.71 2.40 -3.84
C PRO A 176 14.41 1.05 -3.16
N VAL A 177 14.24 1.02 -1.86
CA VAL A 177 14.14 -0.18 -1.02
C VAL A 177 12.74 -0.37 -0.50
N LEU A 178 12.16 -1.53 -0.77
CA LEU A 178 10.96 -2.02 -0.09
C LEU A 178 11.40 -2.78 1.16
N GLY A 179 11.18 -2.20 2.32
CA GLY A 179 11.28 -2.91 3.60
C GLY A 179 9.97 -3.64 3.89
N GLU A 180 10.06 -4.84 4.39
CA GLU A 180 8.93 -5.66 4.75
C GLU A 180 9.03 -6.12 6.19
N ILE A 181 7.91 -6.14 6.87
CA ILE A 181 7.80 -6.71 8.19
C ILE A 181 6.60 -7.66 8.23
N LEU A 182 6.85 -8.86 8.64
CA LEU A 182 5.89 -9.96 8.66
C LEU A 182 5.71 -10.46 10.08
N SER A 183 4.46 -10.63 10.50
CA SER A 183 4.11 -11.20 11.80
C SER A 183 3.73 -12.66 11.69
N ASP A 184 4.21 -13.44 12.64
CA ASP A 184 3.79 -14.78 12.95
C ASP A 184 3.48 -14.88 14.44
N ASN A 185 2.20 -14.88 14.80
CA ASN A 185 1.74 -14.95 16.18
C ASN A 185 2.48 -13.94 17.11
N GLY A 186 2.62 -12.70 16.62
CA GLY A 186 3.30 -11.63 17.33
C GLY A 186 4.82 -11.64 17.23
N LYS A 187 5.44 -12.67 16.67
CA LYS A 187 6.86 -12.65 16.29
C LYS A 187 7.01 -11.90 14.97
N LEU A 188 8.10 -11.19 14.83
CA LEU A 188 8.35 -10.37 13.66
C LEU A 188 9.55 -10.85 12.86
N TYR A 189 9.40 -10.79 11.56
CA TYR A 189 10.46 -11.03 10.59
C TYR A 189 10.60 -9.82 9.68
N MET A 190 11.80 -9.31 9.53
CA MET A 190 12.09 -8.18 8.65
C MET A 190 12.86 -8.65 7.43
N ALA A 191 12.47 -8.09 6.29
CA ALA A 191 13.11 -8.35 5.02
C ALA A 191 13.40 -7.06 4.28
N ASN A 192 14.33 -7.17 3.35
CA ASN A 192 14.63 -6.17 2.35
C ASN A 192 14.27 -6.75 0.98
N ALA A 193 13.28 -6.18 0.31
CA ALA A 193 12.65 -6.76 -0.87
C ALA A 193 13.29 -6.36 -2.20
N ASP A 194 14.56 -6.02 -2.23
CA ASP A 194 15.28 -5.79 -3.48
C ASP A 194 15.67 -7.10 -4.24
N GLY A 195 14.84 -8.15 -4.08
CA GLY A 195 15.06 -9.48 -4.62
C GLY A 195 15.96 -10.38 -3.77
N TYR A 196 16.42 -9.88 -2.64
CA TYR A 196 17.25 -10.61 -1.68
C TYR A 196 16.59 -10.63 -0.31
N ALA A 197 15.28 -10.71 -0.27
CA ALA A 197 14.54 -10.79 0.97
C ALA A 197 15.18 -11.81 1.91
N VAL A 198 15.77 -11.32 2.97
CA VAL A 198 16.29 -12.15 4.05
C VAL A 198 15.47 -11.79 5.27
N TYR A 199 14.62 -12.73 5.68
CA TYR A 199 13.81 -12.56 6.85
C TYR A 199 14.66 -12.84 8.08
N TYR A 200 14.86 -11.82 8.90
CA TYR A 200 15.50 -11.95 10.19
C TYR A 200 14.47 -11.82 11.29
N PRO A 201 14.45 -12.74 12.26
CA PRO A 201 13.65 -12.52 13.45
C PRO A 201 14.16 -11.29 14.19
N LEU A 202 13.22 -10.46 14.66
CA LEU A 202 13.56 -9.34 15.53
C LEU A 202 13.99 -9.86 16.90
N LYS A 203 15.05 -9.28 17.42
CA LYS A 203 15.60 -9.56 18.75
C LYS A 203 15.80 -8.26 19.52
N TRP A 204 15.80 -8.35 20.83
CA TRP A 204 16.13 -7.20 21.66
C TRP A 204 17.54 -6.68 21.40
N GLU A 205 17.69 -5.37 21.42
CA GLU A 205 19.01 -4.72 21.31
C GLU A 205 19.85 -5.00 22.55
N ASN A 206 19.19 -4.99 23.72
CA ASN A 206 19.81 -5.25 25.01
C ASN A 206 19.15 -6.47 25.66
N ASP A 207 19.94 -7.51 25.96
CA ASP A 207 19.43 -8.72 26.61
C ASP A 207 18.81 -8.43 28.00
N ALA A 208 19.21 -7.34 28.66
CA ALA A 208 18.63 -6.94 29.93
C ALA A 208 17.15 -6.49 29.81
N ASP A 209 16.75 -6.08 28.62
CA ASP A 209 15.38 -5.67 28.29
C ASP A 209 14.56 -6.81 27.67
N ALA A 210 15.19 -7.99 27.50
CA ALA A 210 14.55 -9.13 26.85
C ALA A 210 13.33 -9.58 27.63
N SER A 211 12.18 -9.40 27.03
CA SER A 211 10.88 -9.88 27.51
C SER A 211 10.10 -10.45 26.34
N GLU A 212 9.16 -11.33 26.61
CA GLU A 212 8.22 -11.76 25.58
C GLU A 212 7.42 -10.56 25.08
N PHE A 213 7.06 -10.58 23.81
CA PHE A 213 6.24 -9.55 23.17
C PHE A 213 5.29 -10.18 22.17
N LYS A 214 4.17 -9.49 21.93
CA LYS A 214 3.21 -9.81 20.88
C LYS A 214 2.91 -8.57 20.08
N ILE A 215 3.53 -8.44 18.92
CA ILE A 215 3.31 -7.30 18.05
C ILE A 215 2.09 -7.53 17.17
N THR A 216 1.12 -6.66 17.29
CA THR A 216 -0.14 -6.75 16.54
C THR A 216 -0.32 -5.66 15.50
N LYS A 217 0.44 -4.55 15.61
CA LYS A 217 0.44 -3.48 14.62
C LYS A 217 1.81 -2.87 14.47
N VAL A 218 2.08 -2.40 13.25
CA VAL A 218 3.27 -1.62 12.92
C VAL A 218 2.91 -0.45 12.03
N ALA A 219 3.70 0.61 12.10
CA ALA A 219 3.70 1.68 11.12
C ALA A 219 5.13 2.09 10.79
N PRO A 220 5.44 2.39 9.52
CA PRO A 220 6.74 2.93 9.17
C PRO A 220 6.93 4.31 9.80
N LEU A 221 8.15 4.58 10.24
CA LEU A 221 8.56 5.91 10.63
C LEU A 221 9.89 6.20 9.93
N ARG A 222 9.85 6.96 8.86
CA ARG A 222 10.92 7.22 7.87
C ARG A 222 12.31 7.06 8.54
N SER A 223 13.25 7.56 8.59
CA SER A 223 14.62 7.39 9.09
C SER A 223 14.81 6.55 10.39
N ILE A 224 13.74 6.16 11.06
CA ILE A 224 13.81 5.36 12.31
C ILE A 224 13.57 3.87 12.05
N GLY A 225 12.77 3.52 11.03
CA GLY A 225 12.36 2.15 10.75
C GLY A 225 10.86 1.94 10.97
N PHE A 226 10.48 1.04 11.86
CA PHE A 226 9.07 0.82 12.20
C PHE A 226 8.81 1.12 13.67
N ILE A 227 7.66 1.69 13.94
CA ILE A 227 7.06 1.73 15.27
C ILE A 227 6.15 0.52 15.40
N LEU A 228 6.23 -0.15 16.52
CA LEU A 228 5.58 -1.42 16.83
C LEU A 228 4.67 -1.24 18.04
N TYR A 229 3.49 -1.86 18.00
CA TYR A 229 2.65 -1.99 19.17
C TYR A 229 2.71 -3.40 19.72
N ASP A 230 3.21 -3.52 20.95
CA ASP A 230 3.27 -4.75 21.73
C ASP A 230 2.01 -4.86 22.59
N GLU A 231 1.04 -5.63 22.10
CA GLU A 231 -0.25 -5.83 22.76
C GLU A 231 -0.12 -6.58 24.08
N GLN A 232 0.84 -7.49 24.20
CA GLN A 232 1.03 -8.27 25.40
C GLN A 232 1.45 -7.41 26.62
N ASN A 233 2.21 -6.35 26.34
CA ASN A 233 2.76 -5.47 27.37
C ASN A 233 2.21 -4.04 27.29
N TYR A 234 1.23 -3.77 26.41
CA TYR A 234 0.58 -2.45 26.22
C TYR A 234 1.56 -1.31 26.01
N ARG A 235 2.55 -1.51 25.12
CA ARG A 235 3.65 -0.57 24.93
C ARG A 235 4.01 -0.37 23.46
N PHE A 236 4.74 0.71 23.20
CA PHE A 236 5.34 0.97 21.90
C PHE A 236 6.83 0.64 21.90
N LEU A 237 7.24 0.02 20.82
CA LEU A 237 8.63 -0.34 20.55
C LEU A 237 9.03 0.19 19.18
N LYS A 238 10.32 0.22 18.88
CA LYS A 238 10.85 0.54 17.55
C LYS A 238 11.77 -0.55 17.07
N THR A 239 11.83 -0.76 15.76
CA THR A 239 12.91 -1.53 15.16
C THR A 239 14.16 -0.68 15.12
N GLY A 240 15.31 -1.33 15.13
CA GLY A 240 16.58 -0.65 15.00
C GLY A 240 16.71 0.19 13.74
N ILE A 241 17.73 0.96 13.71
CA ILE A 241 18.00 2.13 12.91
C ILE A 241 17.94 1.86 11.41
N TYR A 242 17.44 2.85 10.66
CA TYR A 242 17.49 3.04 9.21
C TYR A 242 18.79 2.54 8.52
N ASN A 243 19.95 2.75 9.12
CA ASN A 243 21.22 2.31 8.59
C ASN A 243 21.27 0.78 8.34
N ASP A 244 20.55 -0.01 9.11
CA ASP A 244 20.50 -1.46 8.92
C ASP A 244 19.82 -1.88 7.60
N PHE A 245 18.85 -1.08 7.13
CA PHE A 245 18.22 -1.27 5.82
C PHE A 245 19.13 -0.77 4.70
N MET A 246 19.70 0.42 4.87
CA MET A 246 20.52 1.07 3.84
C MET A 246 21.90 0.42 3.69
N GLU A 247 22.50 -0.06 4.76
CA GLU A 247 23.77 -0.80 4.65
C GLU A 247 23.62 -2.05 3.78
N GLY A 248 22.53 -2.80 3.95
CA GLY A 248 22.25 -3.96 3.11
C GLY A 248 22.04 -3.57 1.64
N TYR A 249 21.33 -2.49 1.38
CA TYR A 249 21.04 -2.00 0.04
C TYR A 249 22.27 -1.41 -0.66
N MET A 250 22.94 -0.44 -0.04
CA MET A 250 24.14 0.19 -0.59
C MET A 250 25.26 -0.84 -0.81
N TYR A 251 25.39 -1.77 0.10
CA TYR A 251 26.35 -2.85 -0.01
C TYR A 251 26.04 -3.74 -1.22
N ASN A 252 24.78 -4.16 -1.40
CA ASN A 252 24.37 -5.00 -2.51
C ASN A 252 24.52 -4.28 -3.85
N GLN A 253 24.12 -3.01 -3.96
CA GLN A 253 24.28 -2.21 -5.19
C GLN A 253 25.74 -2.00 -5.57
N TYR A 254 26.57 -1.68 -4.59
CA TYR A 254 27.99 -1.43 -4.83
C TYR A 254 28.73 -2.68 -5.30
N PHE A 255 28.51 -3.81 -4.66
CA PHE A 255 29.24 -5.04 -4.98
C PHE A 255 28.74 -5.72 -6.25
N ARG A 256 27.48 -5.61 -6.58
CA ARG A 256 26.93 -6.08 -7.87
C ARG A 256 27.54 -5.34 -9.06
N LYS A 257 27.67 -4.03 -8.95
CA LYS A 257 28.29 -3.21 -9.99
C LYS A 257 29.71 -3.65 -10.32
N TYR A 258 30.40 -4.27 -9.39
CA TYR A 258 31.80 -4.68 -9.52
C TYR A 258 32.02 -6.19 -9.61
N GLY A 259 30.96 -6.99 -9.75
CA GLY A 259 31.04 -8.42 -10.07
C GLY A 259 31.58 -9.31 -8.95
N VAL A 260 31.41 -8.91 -7.70
CA VAL A 260 31.93 -9.67 -6.55
C VAL A 260 30.81 -10.54 -5.98
N GLU A 261 30.66 -11.74 -6.52
CA GLU A 261 29.60 -12.70 -6.15
C GLU A 261 29.70 -13.26 -4.72
N ASP A 262 30.87 -13.25 -4.11
CA ASP A 262 31.12 -13.86 -2.81
C ASP A 262 30.65 -13.05 -1.58
N TYR A 263 30.10 -11.86 -1.78
CA TYR A 263 29.70 -10.97 -0.69
C TYR A 263 28.24 -11.07 -0.26
N PHE A 264 27.51 -12.04 -0.76
CA PHE A 264 26.16 -12.37 -0.26
C PHE A 264 26.16 -13.08 1.11
N LYS A 265 27.08 -12.73 1.97
CA LYS A 265 26.89 -13.08 3.37
C LYS A 265 25.78 -12.19 3.89
N PRO A 266 24.63 -12.77 4.24
CA PRO A 266 23.61 -12.00 4.94
C PRO A 266 24.31 -11.27 6.06
N SER A 267 24.12 -9.96 6.13
CA SER A 267 24.61 -9.20 7.27
C SER A 267 24.17 -9.98 8.51
N LYS A 268 25.10 -10.37 9.36
CA LYS A 268 24.78 -11.06 10.62
C LYS A 268 24.06 -10.13 11.61
N THR A 269 23.77 -8.92 11.19
CA THR A 269 23.07 -7.93 12.00
C THR A 269 21.63 -8.38 12.20
N VAL A 270 21.41 -8.97 13.34
CA VAL A 270 20.10 -9.23 13.90
C VAL A 270 19.38 -7.89 13.97
N LYS A 271 18.19 -7.79 13.36
CA LYS A 271 17.37 -6.59 13.50
C LYS A 271 16.99 -6.43 14.97
N LYS A 272 17.25 -5.24 15.50
CA LYS A 272 17.13 -4.99 16.92
C LYS A 272 15.82 -4.33 17.28
N LEU A 273 15.21 -4.82 18.33
CA LEU A 273 14.04 -4.26 18.95
C LEU A 273 14.50 -3.37 20.11
N ALA A 274 14.07 -2.12 20.11
CA ALA A 274 14.47 -1.15 21.11
C ALA A 274 13.24 -0.43 21.70
N ARG A 275 13.42 0.12 22.92
CA ARG A 275 12.42 0.96 23.56
C ARG A 275 12.38 2.34 22.94
N ILE A 276 11.23 3.02 23.07
CA ILE A 276 11.05 4.41 22.66
C ILE A 276 11.39 5.32 23.85
N GLY A 277 12.01 6.47 23.54
CA GLY A 277 12.18 7.53 24.51
C GLY A 277 13.29 7.35 25.54
N GLU A 278 14.30 6.53 25.25
CA GLU A 278 15.46 6.34 26.12
C GLU A 278 16.38 7.57 26.23
N ASN A 279 16.18 8.56 25.37
CA ASN A 279 16.97 9.79 25.41
C ASN A 279 16.49 10.71 26.54
N PRO A 280 17.29 10.95 27.60
CA PRO A 280 16.90 11.81 28.72
C PRO A 280 16.70 13.29 28.35
N ARG A 281 17.10 13.70 27.14
CA ARG A 281 16.91 15.07 26.63
C ARG A 281 15.54 15.28 26.01
N VAL A 282 14.80 14.19 25.77
CA VAL A 282 13.48 14.23 25.13
C VAL A 282 12.41 13.96 26.19
N LYS A 283 11.46 14.88 26.31
CA LYS A 283 10.36 14.72 27.24
C LYS A 283 9.19 14.05 26.53
N ASN A 284 8.85 12.82 26.96
CA ASN A 284 7.64 12.14 26.55
C ASN A 284 6.41 12.76 27.22
N VAL A 285 5.32 12.93 26.45
CA VAL A 285 4.01 13.41 26.93
C VAL A 285 3.23 12.26 27.60
N PHE A 286 3.42 11.04 27.10
CA PHE A 286 2.86 9.82 27.68
C PHE A 286 3.96 8.77 27.86
N ASP A 287 3.70 7.75 28.65
CA ASP A 287 4.64 6.65 28.87
C ASP A 287 4.55 5.64 27.73
N PRO A 288 5.59 5.50 26.88
CA PRO A 288 5.57 4.52 25.80
C PRO A 288 5.62 3.07 26.28
N ASP A 289 6.09 2.83 27.51
CA ASP A 289 6.20 1.48 28.09
C ASP A 289 4.89 0.99 28.73
N ASN A 290 3.90 1.88 28.89
CA ASN A 290 2.62 1.52 29.46
C ASN A 290 1.52 2.50 29.08
N ILE A 291 0.74 2.17 28.05
CA ILE A 291 -0.42 2.98 27.60
C ILE A 291 -1.75 2.51 28.24
N GLY A 292 -1.71 1.49 29.09
CA GLY A 292 -2.87 0.93 29.76
C GLY A 292 -3.47 -0.29 29.05
N ASP A 293 -3.94 -1.23 29.85
CA ASP A 293 -4.51 -2.51 29.41
C ASP A 293 -5.96 -2.41 28.90
N ASP A 294 -6.55 -1.23 29.01
CA ASP A 294 -7.91 -0.91 28.54
C ASP A 294 -7.94 -0.41 27.07
N LYS A 295 -6.80 -0.41 26.39
CA LYS A 295 -6.66 0.15 25.04
C LYS A 295 -6.69 -0.93 23.96
N GLU A 296 -7.74 -0.91 23.13
CA GLU A 296 -7.90 -1.76 21.96
C GLU A 296 -7.38 -1.02 20.72
N MET A 297 -6.38 -1.57 20.04
CA MET A 297 -5.78 -0.97 18.84
C MET A 297 -6.77 -1.00 17.67
N ILE A 298 -7.05 0.18 17.10
CA ILE A 298 -7.83 0.30 15.86
C ILE A 298 -6.88 0.40 14.67
N ASN A 299 -5.96 1.38 14.70
CA ASN A 299 -5.08 1.63 13.56
C ASN A 299 -3.78 2.33 13.98
N MET A 300 -2.75 2.18 13.16
CA MET A 300 -1.48 2.87 13.34
C MET A 300 -0.92 3.24 11.96
N ASN A 301 -0.78 4.53 11.68
CA ASN A 301 -0.35 5.04 10.38
C ASN A 301 0.61 6.20 10.51
N MET A 302 1.49 6.32 9.53
CA MET A 302 2.41 7.45 9.43
C MET A 302 1.68 8.71 8.93
N TYR A 303 2.17 9.87 9.35
CA TYR A 303 1.79 11.18 8.83
C TYR A 303 3.02 12.05 8.53
N TYR A 304 2.82 13.06 7.69
CA TYR A 304 3.75 14.15 7.44
C TYR A 304 3.11 15.46 7.87
N ASP A 305 3.86 16.31 8.54
CA ASP A 305 3.41 17.65 8.88
C ASP A 305 3.96 18.70 7.90
N VAL A 306 3.32 19.84 7.83
CA VAL A 306 3.67 20.95 6.93
C VAL A 306 5.05 21.55 7.20
N ASP A 307 5.58 21.37 8.41
CA ASP A 307 6.92 21.80 8.79
C ASP A 307 8.02 20.78 8.39
N GLY A 308 7.62 19.68 7.71
CA GLY A 308 8.53 18.61 7.32
C GLY A 308 8.81 17.57 8.42
N SER A 309 8.20 17.73 9.60
CA SER A 309 8.21 16.69 10.62
C SER A 309 7.32 15.53 10.20
N TYR A 310 7.59 14.34 10.72
CA TYR A 310 6.82 13.14 10.45
C TYR A 310 6.71 12.29 11.70
N GLY A 311 5.63 11.53 11.76
CA GLY A 311 5.34 10.71 12.91
C GLY A 311 4.35 9.60 12.59
N VAL A 312 3.94 8.92 13.63
CA VAL A 312 2.92 7.87 13.61
C VAL A 312 1.77 8.29 14.52
N LEU A 313 0.55 8.23 14.01
CA LEU A 313 -0.66 8.32 14.81
C LEU A 313 -1.17 6.90 15.10
N ALA A 314 -1.16 6.53 16.37
CA ALA A 314 -1.68 5.26 16.86
C ALA A 314 -3.05 5.51 17.51
N THR A 315 -4.10 4.92 16.94
CA THR A 315 -5.50 5.13 17.32
C THR A 315 -6.03 3.91 18.07
N PHE A 316 -6.57 4.15 19.25
CA PHE A 316 -7.13 3.13 20.12
C PHE A 316 -8.56 3.48 20.54
N PHE A 317 -9.32 2.46 20.87
CA PHE A 317 -10.53 2.60 21.65
C PHE A 317 -10.23 2.20 23.10
N SER A 318 -10.63 3.02 24.06
CA SER A 318 -10.53 2.68 25.47
C SER A 318 -11.83 2.09 25.96
N THR A 319 -11.75 0.91 26.54
CA THR A 319 -12.90 0.21 27.11
C THR A 319 -13.35 0.82 28.45
N SER A 320 -12.44 1.51 29.15
CA SER A 320 -12.69 2.11 30.46
C SER A 320 -13.49 3.40 30.38
N ASP A 321 -13.13 4.33 29.49
CA ASP A 321 -13.82 5.63 29.32
C ASP A 321 -14.69 5.70 28.07
N ARG A 322 -14.63 4.66 27.20
CA ARG A 322 -15.38 4.52 25.94
C ARG A 322 -15.07 5.62 24.91
N LYS A 323 -13.84 6.09 24.91
CA LYS A 323 -13.34 7.14 24.00
C LYS A 323 -12.26 6.61 23.05
N ILE A 324 -12.04 7.40 22.02
CA ILE A 324 -10.87 7.24 21.16
C ILE A 324 -9.68 7.95 21.80
N HIS A 325 -8.56 7.24 21.86
CA HIS A 325 -7.27 7.77 22.23
C HIS A 325 -6.34 7.71 21.01
N VAL A 326 -5.70 8.82 20.69
CA VAL A 326 -4.72 8.89 19.62
C VAL A 326 -3.39 9.32 20.22
N TYR A 327 -2.40 8.46 20.06
CA TYR A 327 -1.03 8.70 20.50
C TYR A 327 -0.20 9.17 19.31
N ASP A 328 0.48 10.29 19.48
CA ASP A 328 1.37 10.88 18.47
C ASP A 328 2.82 10.52 18.82
N LEU A 329 3.40 9.66 17.98
CA LEU A 329 4.80 9.28 18.06
C LEU A 329 5.55 9.99 16.94
N ASN A 330 6.36 10.98 17.27
CA ASN A 330 7.06 11.81 16.30
C ASN A 330 8.53 11.44 16.21
N ALA A 331 9.14 11.67 15.04
CA ALA A 331 10.58 11.57 14.87
C ALA A 331 11.28 12.79 15.48
N ALA A 332 12.19 12.56 16.40
CA ALA A 332 12.99 13.62 17.00
C ALA A 332 14.14 14.01 16.08
N GLY A 333 14.14 15.23 15.59
CA GLY A 333 15.17 15.77 14.69
C GLY A 333 14.65 15.98 13.26
N PHE A 334 15.50 16.53 12.40
CA PHE A 334 15.16 16.83 11.03
C PHE A 334 15.87 15.84 10.07
N GLY A 335 15.13 15.36 9.08
CA GLY A 335 15.68 14.57 7.98
C GLY A 335 16.39 13.28 8.43
N GLU A 336 17.52 12.99 7.84
CA GLU A 336 18.32 11.79 8.09
C GLU A 336 18.96 11.72 9.48
N GLU A 337 19.00 12.85 10.22
CA GLU A 337 19.55 12.91 11.57
C GLU A 337 18.56 12.44 12.65
N ALA A 338 17.29 12.28 12.31
CA ALA A 338 16.28 11.81 13.25
C ALA A 338 16.48 10.31 13.56
N LYS A 339 17.08 10.04 14.72
CA LYS A 339 17.40 8.68 15.18
C LYS A 339 16.47 8.15 16.26
N GLU A 340 15.57 8.98 16.74
CA GLU A 340 14.72 8.64 17.88
C GLU A 340 13.26 8.97 17.63
N ALA A 341 12.37 8.13 18.14
CA ALA A 341 10.95 8.42 18.27
C ALA A 341 10.67 9.01 19.64
N ILE A 342 9.77 9.97 19.69
CA ILE A 342 9.29 10.59 20.94
C ILE A 342 7.77 10.50 21.03
N CYS A 343 7.28 10.42 22.25
CA CYS A 343 5.85 10.49 22.56
C CYS A 343 5.43 11.95 22.60
N ALA A 344 5.00 12.50 21.46
CA ALA A 344 4.81 13.93 21.25
C ALA A 344 3.46 14.46 21.73
N GLY A 345 2.43 13.61 21.77
CA GLY A 345 1.09 14.01 22.17
C GLY A 345 0.13 12.86 22.43
N GLU A 346 -0.91 13.13 23.20
CA GLU A 346 -2.04 12.26 23.42
C GLU A 346 -3.32 13.08 23.25
N TYR A 347 -4.26 12.54 22.48
CA TYR A 347 -5.54 13.19 22.19
C TYR A 347 -6.68 12.24 22.51
N THR A 348 -7.71 12.74 23.17
CA THR A 348 -8.89 11.96 23.55
C THR A 348 -10.16 12.63 23.07
N PHE A 349 -11.07 11.87 22.48
CA PHE A 349 -12.37 12.35 22.00
C PHE A 349 -13.39 11.22 21.90
N ASP A 350 -14.67 11.60 21.83
CA ASP A 350 -15.75 10.64 21.63
C ASP A 350 -15.74 10.08 20.20
N LEU A 351 -16.08 8.79 20.05
CA LEU A 351 -16.16 8.18 18.72
C LEU A 351 -17.14 8.96 17.84
N PRO A 352 -16.69 9.43 16.64
CA PRO A 352 -17.51 10.29 15.80
C PRO A 352 -18.85 9.68 15.44
N GLY A 353 -19.92 10.49 15.49
CA GLY A 353 -21.22 10.11 14.99
C GLY A 353 -21.93 8.94 15.68
N GLY A 354 -21.44 8.53 16.85
CA GLY A 354 -22.00 7.38 17.57
C GLY A 354 -21.72 6.02 16.89
N MET A 355 -20.64 5.95 16.11
CA MET A 355 -20.18 4.74 15.43
C MET A 355 -19.92 3.61 16.46
N SER A 356 -20.05 2.37 15.99
CA SER A 356 -19.62 1.20 16.77
C SER A 356 -18.12 0.97 16.54
N VAL A 357 -17.37 0.72 17.58
CA VAL A 357 -15.92 0.45 17.49
C VAL A 357 -15.61 -0.76 16.59
N ASN A 358 -16.49 -1.76 16.58
CA ASN A 358 -16.30 -2.97 15.78
C ASN A 358 -16.55 -2.76 14.27
N GLU A 359 -17.07 -1.60 13.89
CA GLU A 359 -17.40 -1.27 12.49
C GLU A 359 -16.60 -0.07 11.98
N VAL A 360 -15.68 0.45 12.79
CA VAL A 360 -14.89 1.63 12.44
C VAL A 360 -13.70 1.24 11.56
N SER A 361 -13.61 1.90 10.41
CA SER A 361 -12.38 1.94 9.61
C SER A 361 -11.68 3.28 9.80
N VAL A 362 -10.35 3.24 9.94
CA VAL A 362 -9.54 4.42 10.22
C VAL A 362 -8.38 4.47 9.23
N THR A 363 -8.13 5.64 8.66
CA THR A 363 -6.97 5.89 7.81
C THR A 363 -6.38 7.28 8.05
N THR A 364 -5.15 7.47 7.63
CA THR A 364 -4.47 8.78 7.56
C THR A 364 -3.97 9.01 6.14
N CYS A 365 -3.76 10.28 5.80
CA CYS A 365 -2.99 10.64 4.63
C CYS A 365 -1.83 11.51 5.08
N TYR A 366 -0.63 11.16 4.67
CA TYR A 366 0.57 11.88 5.07
C TYR A 366 0.55 13.38 4.70
N LEU A 367 -0.19 13.78 3.65
CA LEU A 367 -0.29 15.18 3.22
C LEU A 367 -1.17 16.06 4.12
N TYR A 368 -1.97 15.47 4.97
CA TYR A 368 -2.87 16.20 5.85
C TYR A 368 -2.32 16.38 7.28
N GLY A 369 -1.05 16.04 7.47
CA GLY A 369 -0.41 16.18 8.77
C GLY A 369 -1.13 15.35 9.85
N LYS A 370 -1.41 15.97 10.98
CA LYS A 370 -2.06 15.32 12.11
C LYS A 370 -3.58 15.27 11.95
N ALA A 371 -4.05 14.57 10.91
CA ALA A 371 -5.46 14.32 10.67
C ALA A 371 -5.76 12.84 10.50
N VAL A 372 -6.86 12.38 11.07
CA VAL A 372 -7.32 10.99 10.97
C VAL A 372 -8.73 10.98 10.40
N PHE A 373 -9.00 10.03 9.52
CA PHE A 373 -10.29 9.85 8.87
C PHE A 373 -10.95 8.58 9.42
N PHE A 374 -12.19 8.71 9.87
CA PHE A 374 -12.99 7.64 10.43
C PHE A 374 -14.20 7.36 9.55
N ALA A 375 -14.44 6.10 9.24
CA ALA A 375 -15.69 5.68 8.62
C ALA A 375 -16.43 4.69 9.50
N GLY A 376 -17.74 4.77 9.50
CA GLY A 376 -18.63 3.83 10.15
C GLY A 376 -20.09 4.13 9.83
N GLY A 377 -20.90 3.08 9.69
CA GLY A 377 -22.20 3.21 9.10
C GLY A 377 -22.10 3.78 7.67
N ASN A 378 -22.90 4.78 7.33
CA ASN A 378 -22.86 5.45 6.02
C ASN A 378 -22.08 6.79 6.01
N LYS A 379 -21.21 7.03 7.01
CA LYS A 379 -20.58 8.35 7.21
C LYS A 379 -19.06 8.25 7.29
N ILE A 380 -18.40 9.32 6.84
CA ILE A 380 -16.96 9.55 7.00
C ILE A 380 -16.77 10.85 7.76
N TYR A 381 -15.94 10.82 8.79
CA TYR A 381 -15.54 11.97 9.58
C TYR A 381 -14.04 12.22 9.47
N LYS A 382 -13.65 13.48 9.55
CA LYS A 382 -12.27 13.93 9.75
C LYS A 382 -12.09 14.41 11.18
N VAL A 383 -11.00 13.99 11.82
CA VAL A 383 -10.54 14.51 13.10
C VAL A 383 -9.18 15.16 12.91
N ASP A 384 -9.09 16.45 13.19
CA ASP A 384 -7.91 17.29 13.01
C ASP A 384 -7.27 17.60 14.37
N PHE A 385 -6.02 17.17 14.55
CA PHE A 385 -5.21 17.33 15.76
C PHE A 385 -4.19 18.46 15.65
N ASN A 386 -4.18 19.24 14.57
CA ASN A 386 -3.32 20.41 14.45
C ASN A 386 -3.74 21.57 15.40
N ARG A 387 -4.62 21.27 16.35
CA ARG A 387 -5.20 22.19 17.32
C ARG A 387 -5.09 21.62 18.72
N THR A 388 -5.15 22.48 19.72
CA THR A 388 -5.14 22.08 21.14
C THR A 388 -6.31 21.15 21.51
N VAL A 389 -7.45 21.33 20.85
CA VAL A 389 -8.63 20.46 21.00
C VAL A 389 -8.93 19.82 19.63
N PRO A 390 -9.06 18.50 19.56
CA PRO A 390 -9.39 17.83 18.30
C PRO A 390 -10.68 18.37 17.70
N LYS A 391 -10.65 18.72 16.41
CA LYS A 391 -11.82 19.16 15.67
C LYS A 391 -12.39 18.00 14.87
N ILE A 392 -13.60 17.56 15.23
CA ILE A 392 -14.36 16.54 14.51
C ILE A 392 -15.28 17.24 13.52
N SER A 393 -15.27 16.81 12.26
CA SER A 393 -16.14 17.31 11.19
C SER A 393 -16.64 16.16 10.32
N LEU A 394 -17.92 16.20 9.96
CA LEU A 394 -18.49 15.30 8.96
C LEU A 394 -17.85 15.67 7.61
N LEU A 395 -17.22 14.68 6.97
CA LEU A 395 -16.61 14.83 5.65
C LEU A 395 -17.59 14.43 4.56
N TYR A 396 -18.25 13.28 4.74
CA TYR A 396 -19.17 12.74 3.75
C TYR A 396 -20.25 11.88 4.42
N GLU A 397 -21.45 11.88 3.83
CA GLU A 397 -22.56 10.99 4.19
C GLU A 397 -23.11 10.35 2.92
N TYR A 398 -23.06 9.02 2.86
CA TYR A 398 -23.63 8.30 1.74
C TYR A 398 -25.15 8.39 1.79
N LYS A 399 -25.77 8.58 0.62
CA LYS A 399 -27.20 8.90 0.46
C LYS A 399 -28.18 7.85 1.02
N ASP A 400 -27.77 6.57 1.01
CA ASP A 400 -28.58 5.47 1.55
C ASP A 400 -28.04 5.07 2.94
N PRO A 401 -28.82 5.23 4.00
CA PRO A 401 -28.39 4.92 5.36
C PRO A 401 -28.19 3.42 5.63
N ASN A 402 -28.67 2.54 4.74
CA ASN A 402 -28.48 1.09 4.86
C ASN A 402 -27.14 0.63 4.27
N VAL A 403 -26.51 1.43 3.44
CA VAL A 403 -25.19 1.14 2.88
C VAL A 403 -24.14 1.43 3.94
N ARG A 404 -23.22 0.50 4.14
CA ARG A 404 -22.12 0.65 5.12
C ARG A 404 -20.80 0.91 4.43
N ILE A 405 -20.05 1.84 4.98
CA ILE A 405 -18.65 2.10 4.61
C ILE A 405 -17.78 1.19 5.48
N THR A 406 -17.10 0.23 4.87
CA THR A 406 -16.37 -0.83 5.58
C THR A 406 -14.86 -0.67 5.58
N GLY A 407 -14.32 0.19 4.71
CA GLY A 407 -12.90 0.46 4.61
C GLY A 407 -12.61 1.85 4.08
N LEU A 408 -11.46 2.40 4.47
CA LEU A 408 -10.92 3.67 3.97
C LEU A 408 -9.47 3.50 3.57
N LYS A 409 -9.10 3.93 2.37
CA LYS A 409 -7.69 4.04 1.94
C LYS A 409 -7.51 5.23 1.00
N PHE A 410 -6.40 5.92 1.11
CA PHE A 410 -6.00 6.90 0.10
C PHE A 410 -5.36 6.21 -1.11
N LYS A 411 -5.45 6.81 -2.30
CA LYS A 411 -4.86 6.28 -3.53
C LYS A 411 -3.34 6.10 -3.44
N ASN A 412 -2.72 6.63 -2.43
CA ASN A 412 -1.27 6.65 -2.39
C ASN A 412 -0.67 5.80 -1.29
N SER A 413 0.35 5.04 -1.67
CA SER A 413 1.38 4.65 -0.74
C SER A 413 2.20 5.89 -0.36
N LEU A 414 2.78 5.88 0.82
CA LEU A 414 3.37 6.98 1.56
C LEU A 414 4.46 7.82 0.82
N TYR A 415 4.90 7.47 -0.38
CA TYR A 415 6.12 8.02 -0.96
C TYR A 415 6.05 8.49 -2.42
N ASN A 416 4.95 8.31 -3.14
CA ASN A 416 4.93 8.65 -4.56
C ASN A 416 3.81 9.58 -4.97
N THR A 417 4.02 10.84 -4.63
CA THR A 417 3.19 11.95 -5.10
C THR A 417 3.67 12.53 -6.42
N GLY A 418 4.85 12.12 -6.85
CA GLY A 418 5.43 12.58 -8.10
C GLY A 418 6.41 11.58 -8.69
N TYR A 419 6.64 11.68 -9.95
CA TYR A 419 7.68 10.96 -10.67
C TYR A 419 8.51 11.92 -11.51
N ASN A 420 9.76 11.59 -11.73
CA ASN A 420 10.60 12.32 -12.65
C ASN A 420 10.19 11.96 -14.09
N GLU A 421 9.96 12.96 -14.94
CA GLU A 421 9.56 12.76 -16.33
C GLU A 421 10.60 11.97 -17.13
N ASP A 422 11.88 12.20 -16.85
CA ASP A 422 12.99 11.37 -17.33
C ASP A 422 13.80 10.83 -16.15
N PRO A 423 13.66 9.54 -15.81
CA PRO A 423 14.39 8.95 -14.69
C PRO A 423 15.91 8.90 -14.87
N ASN A 424 16.42 9.18 -16.07
CA ASN A 424 17.85 9.26 -16.35
C ASN A 424 18.40 10.69 -16.22
N ASP A 425 17.54 11.67 -16.09
CA ASP A 425 17.88 13.08 -15.90
C ASP A 425 17.32 13.58 -14.58
N TRP A 426 18.18 13.70 -13.57
CA TRP A 426 17.82 14.18 -12.24
C TRP A 426 17.33 15.65 -12.20
N GLU A 427 17.63 16.43 -13.25
CA GLU A 427 17.15 17.80 -13.40
C GLU A 427 15.78 17.87 -14.08
N SER A 428 15.29 16.73 -14.61
CA SER A 428 13.95 16.66 -15.19
C SER A 428 12.87 17.04 -14.18
N PRO A 429 11.81 17.75 -14.61
CA PRO A 429 10.76 18.18 -13.72
C PRO A 429 10.07 17.00 -13.02
N TRP A 430 9.81 17.14 -11.74
CA TRP A 430 8.95 16.21 -11.02
C TRP A 430 7.49 16.48 -11.35
N ILE A 431 6.82 15.47 -11.89
CA ILE A 431 5.38 15.52 -12.14
C ILE A 431 4.66 15.05 -10.90
N TRP A 432 4.01 16.00 -10.21
CA TRP A 432 3.16 15.73 -9.07
C TRP A 432 1.75 15.43 -9.54
N ASN A 433 1.13 14.45 -8.95
CA ASN A 433 -0.23 14.06 -9.28
C ASN A 433 -1.18 14.25 -8.07
N ASP A 434 -2.46 14.28 -8.34
CA ASP A 434 -3.50 14.48 -7.33
C ASP A 434 -3.86 13.22 -6.53
N PHE A 435 -3.19 12.10 -6.78
CA PHE A 435 -3.52 10.82 -6.16
C PHE A 435 -3.56 10.85 -4.62
N PRO A 436 -2.62 11.53 -3.93
CA PRO A 436 -2.65 11.59 -2.48
C PRO A 436 -3.92 12.17 -1.89
N TYR A 437 -4.57 13.04 -2.63
CA TYR A 437 -5.82 13.67 -2.21
C TYR A 437 -7.07 12.85 -2.54
N CYS A 438 -6.93 11.68 -3.18
CA CYS A 438 -8.04 10.82 -3.50
C CYS A 438 -8.27 9.77 -2.40
N LEU A 439 -9.39 9.89 -1.72
CA LEU A 439 -9.86 8.95 -0.73
C LEU A 439 -10.78 7.92 -1.37
N GLY A 440 -10.42 6.64 -1.20
CA GLY A 440 -11.28 5.50 -1.54
C GLY A 440 -12.00 4.98 -0.30
N ALA A 441 -13.23 4.55 -0.49
CA ALA A 441 -14.02 3.88 0.54
C ALA A 441 -14.67 2.62 -0.02
N SER A 442 -14.56 1.49 0.68
CA SER A 442 -15.31 0.30 0.33
C SER A 442 -16.73 0.37 0.89
N LEU A 443 -17.68 -0.02 0.06
CA LEU A 443 -19.11 0.00 0.35
C LEU A 443 -19.65 -1.44 0.44
N ASP A 444 -20.51 -1.68 1.42
CA ASP A 444 -21.33 -2.88 1.56
C ASP A 444 -22.80 -2.48 1.36
N TYR A 445 -23.39 -2.93 0.26
CA TYR A 445 -24.82 -2.71 -0.06
C TYR A 445 -25.73 -3.75 0.58
N GLY A 446 -25.16 -4.74 1.28
CA GLY A 446 -25.87 -5.93 1.74
C GLY A 446 -25.98 -7.00 0.66
N GLY A 447 -26.45 -8.21 1.04
CA GLY A 447 -26.68 -9.29 0.06
C GLY A 447 -25.42 -9.80 -0.65
N ASN A 448 -24.26 -9.58 -0.12
CA ASN A 448 -22.95 -9.91 -0.75
C ASN A 448 -22.60 -9.02 -1.96
N GLU A 449 -23.12 -7.80 -1.99
CA GLU A 449 -22.80 -6.80 -3.01
C GLU A 449 -21.90 -5.70 -2.42
N GLY A 450 -20.84 -5.36 -3.14
CA GLY A 450 -19.88 -4.34 -2.77
C GLY A 450 -19.56 -3.34 -3.86
N GLY A 451 -18.94 -2.23 -3.46
CA GLY A 451 -18.48 -1.19 -4.36
C GLY A 451 -17.33 -0.40 -3.79
N ILE A 452 -16.69 0.39 -4.64
CA ILE A 452 -15.69 1.39 -4.25
C ILE A 452 -16.24 2.77 -4.54
N LEU A 453 -16.21 3.63 -3.53
CA LEU A 453 -16.46 5.05 -3.65
C LEU A 453 -15.12 5.77 -3.71
N GLU A 454 -14.95 6.67 -4.65
CA GLU A 454 -13.75 7.50 -4.77
C GLU A 454 -14.14 8.97 -4.71
N MET A 455 -13.45 9.72 -3.87
CA MET A 455 -13.63 11.16 -3.75
C MET A 455 -12.30 11.90 -3.71
N LYS A 456 -12.19 12.97 -4.46
CA LYS A 456 -11.09 13.89 -4.37
C LYS A 456 -11.32 14.85 -3.20
N LEU A 457 -10.28 15.09 -2.43
CA LEU A 457 -10.29 16.05 -1.33
C LEU A 457 -9.44 17.27 -1.70
N THR A 458 -9.79 18.41 -1.13
CA THR A 458 -8.98 19.63 -1.19
C THR A 458 -7.75 19.52 -0.27
N THR A 459 -6.83 20.46 -0.37
CA THR A 459 -5.68 20.57 0.56
C THR A 459 -6.10 20.83 2.02
N ALA A 460 -7.34 21.28 2.25
CA ALA A 460 -7.93 21.40 3.58
C ALA A 460 -8.60 20.11 4.08
N ALA A 461 -8.47 19.01 3.34
CA ALA A 461 -9.15 17.75 3.59
C ALA A 461 -10.68 17.90 3.69
N GLU A 462 -11.27 18.59 2.75
CA GLU A 462 -12.71 18.68 2.51
C GLU A 462 -12.99 18.06 1.15
N VAL A 463 -14.20 17.53 0.94
CA VAL A 463 -14.59 17.01 -0.39
C VAL A 463 -14.46 18.15 -1.41
N ASP A 464 -13.73 17.91 -2.49
CA ASP A 464 -13.52 18.89 -3.55
C ASP A 464 -14.85 19.14 -4.28
N PRO A 465 -15.42 20.36 -4.18
CA PRO A 465 -16.73 20.65 -4.79
C PRO A 465 -16.69 20.66 -6.33
N ASP A 466 -15.51 20.80 -6.91
CA ASP A 466 -15.31 20.84 -8.37
C ASP A 466 -15.04 19.46 -8.96
N SER A 467 -14.97 18.43 -8.11
CA SER A 467 -14.70 17.05 -8.52
C SER A 467 -15.94 16.16 -8.32
N GLU A 468 -16.15 15.26 -9.27
CA GLU A 468 -17.19 14.24 -9.17
C GLU A 468 -16.80 13.18 -8.13
N ILE A 469 -17.76 12.75 -7.31
CA ILE A 469 -17.62 11.56 -6.47
C ILE A 469 -18.00 10.35 -7.33
N LEU A 470 -17.07 9.43 -7.48
CA LEU A 470 -17.19 8.27 -8.34
C LEU A 470 -17.63 7.06 -7.54
N GLU A 471 -18.51 6.26 -8.09
CA GLU A 471 -19.01 5.04 -7.46
C GLU A 471 -18.90 3.86 -8.44
N TYR A 472 -18.08 2.87 -8.07
CA TYR A 472 -17.81 1.68 -8.86
C TYR A 472 -18.47 0.47 -8.21
N LYS A 473 -19.54 -0.02 -8.83
CA LYS A 473 -20.36 -1.16 -8.35
C LYS A 473 -20.04 -2.44 -9.10
N GLY A 474 -20.42 -3.59 -8.52
CA GLY A 474 -20.35 -4.87 -9.20
C GLY A 474 -19.33 -5.83 -8.59
N PHE A 475 -18.79 -5.50 -7.44
CA PHE A 475 -18.00 -6.41 -6.65
C PHE A 475 -18.88 -7.25 -5.72
N GLY A 476 -18.36 -8.39 -5.26
CA GLY A 476 -18.93 -9.14 -4.16
C GLY A 476 -18.58 -8.52 -2.80
N LYS A 477 -18.61 -9.30 -1.74
CA LYS A 477 -18.22 -8.83 -0.40
C LYS A 477 -16.75 -8.45 -0.39
N ILE A 478 -16.48 -7.16 -0.24
CA ILE A 478 -15.13 -6.61 -0.19
C ILE A 478 -14.53 -6.89 1.19
N VAL A 479 -13.35 -7.48 1.19
CA VAL A 479 -12.54 -7.71 2.39
C VAL A 479 -11.56 -6.56 2.60
N ASP A 480 -10.85 -6.18 1.52
CA ASP A 480 -9.89 -5.08 1.53
C ASP A 480 -9.67 -4.58 0.10
N PHE A 481 -9.04 -3.43 -0.06
CA PHE A 481 -8.73 -2.86 -1.37
C PHE A 481 -7.49 -1.98 -1.29
N GLY A 482 -6.88 -1.69 -2.42
CA GLY A 482 -5.69 -0.84 -2.49
C GLY A 482 -5.49 -0.27 -3.87
N TYR A 483 -4.87 0.90 -3.96
CA TYR A 483 -4.58 1.53 -5.24
C TYR A 483 -3.16 1.25 -5.67
N SER A 484 -2.99 0.77 -6.88
CA SER A 484 -1.69 0.52 -7.51
C SER A 484 -1.46 1.48 -8.67
N VAL A 485 -0.24 1.96 -8.77
CA VAL A 485 0.20 2.79 -9.88
C VAL A 485 1.52 2.26 -10.43
N LYS A 486 1.60 2.10 -11.74
CA LYS A 486 2.86 1.84 -12.43
C LYS A 486 3.63 3.16 -12.55
N VAL A 487 4.82 3.19 -12.02
CA VAL A 487 5.79 4.27 -12.28
C VAL A 487 6.49 3.94 -13.59
N ASN A 488 6.52 4.89 -14.52
CA ASN A 488 7.15 4.71 -15.84
C ASN A 488 8.68 4.78 -15.76
#